data_b91ac20170afb8d60cedcd70f225d4a2
#
_entry.id   b91ac20170afb8d60cedcd70f225d4a2
#
_cell.length_a   1.000
_cell.length_b   1.000
_cell.length_c   1.000
_cell.angle_alpha   90.00
_cell.angle_beta   90.00
_cell.angle_gamma   90.00
#
_symmetry.space_group_name_H-M   'P 1'
#
loop_
_entity.id
_entity.type
_entity.pdbx_description
1 polymer ?
#
loop_
_entity_poly.entity_id
_entity_poly.type
_entity_poly.pdbx_seq_one_letter_code
_entity_poly.pdbx_strand_id
1 'polypeptide(L)'
;MALFDGLLGEVEKRFNLGGKSESLLAALLNLMSAENNGLDGFLNLFRRVGLDEVADGWVSSGANTPLSDQQTEDALGENLIGNLARQAGLTTAAAIPALAYMLPAIVDALTPDGVVPNRQT
;
A
#
# COMPACT_ATOMS: atom_id res chain seq x y z
N MET A 1 -12.90 2.75 10.67
CA MET A 1 -11.67 3.28 11.25
C MET A 1 -11.41 4.68 10.71
N ALA A 2 -11.35 5.64 11.60
CA ALA A 2 -11.32 7.05 11.20
C ALA A 2 -10.05 7.44 10.43
N LEU A 3 -8.93 6.78 10.74
CA LEU A 3 -7.64 7.12 10.13
C LEU A 3 -7.67 7.05 8.60
N PHE A 4 -8.36 6.06 8.06
CA PHE A 4 -8.36 5.83 6.63
C PHE A 4 -9.71 6.10 5.96
N ASP A 5 -10.68 6.65 6.70
CA ASP A 5 -12.01 6.86 6.13
C ASP A 5 -11.99 7.77 4.90
N GLY A 6 -11.22 8.86 4.96
CA GLY A 6 -11.10 9.75 3.83
C GLY A 6 -10.47 9.08 2.62
N LEU A 7 -9.42 8.29 2.88
CA LEU A 7 -8.73 7.56 1.81
C LEU A 7 -9.66 6.56 1.15
N LEU A 8 -10.42 5.81 1.96
CA LEU A 8 -11.34 4.81 1.43
C LEU A 8 -12.42 5.44 0.57
N GLY A 9 -12.94 6.59 1.01
CA GLY A 9 -13.94 7.31 0.25
C GLY A 9 -13.41 7.77 -1.10
N GLU A 10 -12.18 8.27 -1.12
CA GLU A 10 -11.56 8.68 -2.38
C GLU A 10 -11.32 7.52 -3.32
N VAL A 11 -10.87 6.39 -2.78
CA VAL A 11 -10.61 5.20 -3.58
C VAL A 11 -11.89 4.68 -4.21
N GLU A 12 -12.97 4.63 -3.44
CA GLU A 12 -14.26 4.20 -3.97
C GLU A 12 -14.74 5.11 -5.09
N LYS A 13 -14.57 6.41 -4.91
CA LYS A 13 -14.99 7.41 -5.88
C LYS A 13 -14.18 7.31 -7.17
N ARG A 14 -12.86 7.12 -7.04
CA ARG A 14 -11.97 7.11 -8.20
C ARG A 14 -12.06 5.82 -9.00
N PHE A 15 -12.19 4.69 -8.30
CA PHE A 15 -12.04 3.39 -8.94
C PHE A 15 -13.33 2.57 -8.95
N ASN A 16 -14.35 3.05 -8.28
CA ASN A 16 -15.68 2.42 -8.29
C ASN A 16 -15.59 0.94 -7.90
N LEU A 17 -15.06 0.68 -6.73
CA LEU A 17 -14.78 -0.68 -6.27
C LEU A 17 -15.97 -1.39 -5.62
N GLY A 18 -17.12 -0.74 -5.57
CA GLY A 18 -18.31 -1.38 -4.99
C GLY A 18 -18.19 -1.67 -3.51
N GLY A 19 -17.50 -0.82 -2.76
CA GLY A 19 -17.37 -0.98 -1.33
C GLY A 19 -16.22 -1.91 -0.92
N LYS A 20 -15.44 -2.37 -1.88
CA LYS A 20 -14.38 -3.35 -1.59
C LYS A 20 -13.05 -2.74 -1.19
N SER A 21 -12.96 -1.41 -1.18
CA SER A 21 -11.73 -0.73 -0.77
C SER A 21 -11.35 -1.06 0.67
N GLU A 22 -12.34 -1.21 1.54
CA GLU A 22 -12.09 -1.55 2.94
C GLU A 22 -11.44 -2.93 3.07
N SER A 23 -11.92 -3.89 2.29
CA SER A 23 -11.33 -5.23 2.29
C SER A 23 -9.91 -5.21 1.75
N LEU A 24 -9.67 -4.39 0.73
CA LEU A 24 -8.33 -4.26 0.17
C LEU A 24 -7.38 -3.64 1.19
N LEU A 25 -7.86 -2.61 1.90
CA LEU A 25 -7.06 -2.00 2.96
C LEU A 25 -6.73 -3.01 4.05
N ALA A 26 -7.71 -3.80 4.47
CA ALA A 26 -7.48 -4.82 5.50
C ALA A 26 -6.43 -5.83 5.06
N ALA A 27 -6.47 -6.25 3.80
CA ALA A 27 -5.49 -7.18 3.26
C ALA A 27 -4.09 -6.56 3.27
N LEU A 28 -3.99 -5.28 2.90
CA LEU A 28 -2.72 -4.57 2.92
C LEU A 28 -2.15 -4.43 4.33
N LEU A 29 -3.00 -4.07 5.28
CA LEU A 29 -2.55 -3.90 6.66
C LEU A 29 -2.08 -5.23 7.25
N ASN A 30 -2.75 -6.31 6.90
CA ASN A 30 -2.31 -7.63 7.31
C ASN A 30 -0.94 -7.98 6.72
N LEU A 31 -0.72 -7.62 5.48
CA LEU A 31 0.56 -7.84 4.82
C LEU A 31 1.69 -7.06 5.50
N MET A 32 1.35 -5.88 6.02
CA MET A 32 2.32 -5.02 6.70
C MET A 32 2.47 -5.34 8.19
N SER A 33 1.84 -6.42 8.65
CA SER A 33 1.90 -6.79 10.07
C SER A 33 3.26 -7.33 10.44
N ALA A 34 3.53 -7.37 11.75
CA ALA A 34 4.80 -7.88 12.27
C ALA A 34 5.04 -9.34 11.86
N GLU A 35 3.96 -10.11 11.68
CA GLU A 35 4.07 -11.51 11.27
C GLU A 35 4.68 -11.66 9.89
N ASN A 36 4.57 -10.62 9.08
CA ASN A 36 5.09 -10.63 7.71
C ASN A 36 6.27 -9.66 7.56
N ASN A 37 7.10 -9.55 8.60
CA ASN A 37 8.25 -8.66 8.66
C ASN A 37 7.89 -7.19 8.77
N GLY A 38 6.62 -6.92 9.04
CA GLY A 38 6.16 -5.58 9.29
C GLY A 38 6.22 -4.65 8.09
N LEU A 39 6.07 -3.37 8.37
CA LEU A 39 6.10 -2.34 7.34
C LEU A 39 7.46 -2.27 6.66
N ASP A 40 8.54 -2.43 7.41
CA ASP A 40 9.89 -2.37 6.83
C ASP A 40 10.09 -3.49 5.81
N GLY A 41 9.61 -4.69 6.11
CA GLY A 41 9.67 -5.80 5.17
C GLY A 41 8.88 -5.51 3.91
N PHE A 42 7.70 -4.89 4.07
CA PHE A 42 6.90 -4.50 2.92
C PHE A 42 7.63 -3.48 2.05
N LEU A 43 8.25 -2.48 2.68
CA LEU A 43 8.97 -1.44 1.94
C LEU A 43 10.17 -2.00 1.17
N ASN A 44 10.76 -3.08 1.65
CA ASN A 44 11.86 -3.72 0.95
C ASN A 44 11.46 -4.25 -0.43
N LEU A 45 10.18 -4.55 -0.63
CA LEU A 45 9.70 -4.96 -1.94
C LEU A 45 9.97 -3.87 -2.98
N PHE A 46 9.84 -2.62 -2.56
CA PHE A 46 10.09 -1.47 -3.45
C PHE A 46 11.58 -1.22 -3.62
N ARG A 47 12.35 -1.39 -2.56
CA ARG A 47 13.80 -1.18 -2.62
C ARG A 47 14.47 -2.16 -3.56
N ARG A 48 13.97 -3.41 -3.60
CA ARG A 48 14.55 -4.43 -4.46
C ARG A 48 14.43 -4.12 -5.96
N VAL A 49 13.48 -3.31 -6.32
CA VAL A 49 13.27 -2.96 -7.73
C VAL A 49 13.68 -1.52 -8.03
N GLY A 50 14.50 -0.93 -7.15
CA GLY A 50 15.05 0.39 -7.40
C GLY A 50 14.14 1.55 -7.06
N LEU A 51 13.09 1.31 -6.27
CA LEU A 51 12.14 2.33 -5.85
C LEU A 51 12.39 2.79 -4.42
N ASP A 52 13.63 2.66 -3.94
CA ASP A 52 13.96 3.01 -2.57
C ASP A 52 13.74 4.49 -2.27
N GLU A 53 14.07 5.38 -3.20
CA GLU A 53 13.82 6.81 -3.00
C GLU A 53 12.33 7.11 -2.85
N VAL A 54 11.50 6.42 -3.63
CA VAL A 54 10.06 6.60 -3.57
C VAL A 54 9.53 6.12 -2.21
N ALA A 55 9.95 4.93 -1.80
CA ALA A 55 9.51 4.36 -0.53
C ALA A 55 9.98 5.21 0.65
N ASP A 56 11.23 5.68 0.61
CA ASP A 56 11.78 6.51 1.68
C ASP A 56 11.05 7.85 1.77
N GLY A 57 10.60 8.38 0.64
CA GLY A 57 9.82 9.61 0.62
C GLY A 57 8.47 9.46 1.33
N TRP A 58 7.87 8.28 1.24
CA TRP A 58 6.60 8.03 1.94
C TRP A 58 6.79 7.98 3.46
N VAL A 59 7.90 7.43 3.90
CA VAL A 59 8.18 7.29 5.34
C VAL A 59 8.53 8.63 5.95
N SER A 60 9.35 9.42 5.27
CA SER A 60 9.74 10.73 5.77
C SER A 60 8.56 11.69 5.63
N SER A 61 8.70 12.89 6.17
CA SER A 61 7.68 13.91 6.03
C SER A 61 7.74 14.59 4.66
N GLY A 62 8.41 13.98 3.71
CA GLY A 62 8.54 14.52 2.37
C GLY A 62 7.33 14.24 1.50
N ALA A 63 7.53 14.32 0.19
CA ALA A 63 6.44 14.13 -0.75
C ALA A 63 5.97 12.69 -0.79
N ASN A 64 4.66 12.51 -0.96
CA ASN A 64 4.07 11.21 -1.18
C ASN A 64 4.07 10.96 -2.68
N THR A 65 5.20 10.52 -3.20
CA THR A 65 5.36 10.28 -4.63
C THR A 65 4.40 9.21 -5.09
N PRO A 66 3.55 9.49 -6.08
CA PRO A 66 2.60 8.50 -6.55
C PRO A 66 3.29 7.36 -7.29
N LEU A 67 2.64 6.21 -7.27
CA LEU A 67 3.11 5.04 -8.00
C LEU A 67 2.37 4.93 -9.32
N SER A 68 3.06 4.44 -10.34
CA SER A 68 2.39 4.01 -11.56
C SER A 68 1.92 2.58 -11.38
N ASP A 69 1.03 2.15 -12.26
CA ASP A 69 0.58 0.75 -12.26
C ASP A 69 1.75 -0.19 -12.47
N GLN A 70 2.66 0.17 -13.38
CA GLN A 70 3.81 -0.67 -13.65
C GLN A 70 4.75 -0.77 -12.45
N GLN A 71 4.99 0.34 -11.77
CA GLN A 71 5.81 0.31 -10.56
C GLN A 71 5.20 -0.56 -9.48
N THR A 72 3.88 -0.52 -9.34
CA THR A 72 3.17 -1.36 -8.39
C THR A 72 3.36 -2.83 -8.73
N GLU A 73 3.22 -3.18 -10.00
CA GLU A 73 3.42 -4.56 -10.44
C GLU A 73 4.86 -5.01 -10.22
N ASP A 74 5.81 -4.16 -10.54
CA ASP A 74 7.23 -4.49 -10.40
C ASP A 74 7.60 -4.77 -8.94
N ALA A 75 7.08 -3.96 -8.03
CA ALA A 75 7.42 -4.08 -6.62
C ALA A 75 6.73 -5.27 -5.96
N LEU A 76 5.43 -5.38 -6.15
CA LEU A 76 4.63 -6.38 -5.45
C LEU A 76 4.68 -7.74 -6.12
N GLY A 77 4.72 -7.76 -7.44
CA GLY A 77 4.69 -9.01 -8.18
C GLY A 77 3.27 -9.51 -8.39
N GLU A 78 3.11 -10.28 -9.44
CA GLU A 78 1.81 -10.77 -9.89
C GLU A 78 1.11 -11.63 -8.84
N ASN A 79 1.87 -12.50 -8.17
CA ASN A 79 1.29 -13.41 -7.18
C ASN A 79 0.73 -12.67 -5.98
N LEU A 80 1.47 -11.69 -5.48
CA LEU A 80 1.02 -10.91 -4.32
C LEU A 80 -0.18 -10.07 -4.67
N ILE A 81 -0.15 -9.39 -5.82
CA ILE A 81 -1.27 -8.58 -6.26
C ILE A 81 -2.52 -9.44 -6.43
N GLY A 82 -2.37 -10.61 -7.06
CA GLY A 82 -3.49 -11.52 -7.24
C GLY A 82 -4.08 -11.98 -5.90
N ASN A 83 -3.22 -12.21 -4.92
CA ASN A 83 -3.65 -12.61 -3.60
C ASN A 83 -4.44 -11.50 -2.90
N LEU A 84 -3.93 -10.27 -2.97
CA LEU A 84 -4.63 -9.12 -2.40
C LEU A 84 -5.97 -8.90 -3.07
N ALA A 85 -6.00 -8.99 -4.39
CA ALA A 85 -7.22 -8.83 -5.16
C ALA A 85 -8.27 -9.87 -4.76
N ARG A 86 -7.86 -11.12 -4.63
CA ARG A 86 -8.76 -12.19 -4.23
C ARG A 86 -9.35 -11.94 -2.85
N GLN A 87 -8.52 -11.52 -1.91
CA GLN A 87 -8.99 -11.23 -0.56
C GLN A 87 -10.02 -10.10 -0.55
N ALA A 88 -9.88 -9.16 -1.45
CA ALA A 88 -10.80 -8.03 -1.54
C ALA A 88 -11.99 -8.29 -2.45
N GLY A 89 -11.99 -9.42 -3.17
CA GLY A 89 -13.07 -9.70 -4.11
C GLY A 89 -12.97 -8.87 -5.37
N LEU A 90 -11.74 -8.50 -5.76
CA LEU A 90 -11.50 -7.68 -6.94
C LEU A 90 -10.75 -8.47 -8.00
N THR A 91 -10.81 -8.00 -9.25
CA THR A 91 -9.92 -8.51 -10.28
C THR A 91 -8.54 -7.88 -10.06
N THR A 92 -7.52 -8.54 -10.59
CA THR A 92 -6.17 -8.01 -10.53
C THR A 92 -6.10 -6.63 -11.19
N ALA A 93 -6.75 -6.50 -12.35
CA ALA A 93 -6.76 -5.24 -13.09
C ALA A 93 -7.37 -4.09 -12.30
N ALA A 94 -8.40 -4.38 -11.51
CA ALA A 94 -9.03 -3.36 -10.68
C ALA A 94 -8.18 -3.04 -9.44
N ALA A 95 -7.47 -4.04 -8.91
CA ALA A 95 -6.69 -3.85 -7.69
C ALA A 95 -5.44 -3.01 -7.92
N ILE A 96 -4.77 -3.16 -9.07
CA ILE A 96 -3.50 -2.48 -9.32
C ILE A 96 -3.58 -0.97 -9.19
N PRO A 97 -4.49 -0.27 -9.90
CA PRO A 97 -4.55 1.19 -9.76
C PRO A 97 -4.99 1.63 -8.37
N ALA A 98 -5.85 0.85 -7.72
CA ALA A 98 -6.27 1.17 -6.37
C ALA A 98 -5.09 1.06 -5.41
N LEU A 99 -4.28 0.01 -5.54
CA LEU A 99 -3.09 -0.16 -4.71
C LEU A 99 -2.09 0.97 -4.95
N ALA A 100 -1.88 1.32 -6.22
CA ALA A 100 -0.95 2.39 -6.55
C ALA A 100 -1.35 3.72 -5.89
N TYR A 101 -2.65 3.97 -5.80
CA TYR A 101 -3.16 5.18 -5.19
C TYR A 101 -3.09 5.13 -3.66
N MET A 102 -3.39 3.96 -3.09
CA MET A 102 -3.50 3.82 -1.63
C MET A 102 -2.15 3.75 -0.93
N LEU A 103 -1.16 3.10 -1.55
CA LEU A 103 0.09 2.78 -0.86
C LEU A 103 0.84 3.98 -0.30
N PRO A 104 1.06 5.07 -1.06
CA PRO A 104 1.76 6.22 -0.48
C PRO A 104 1.05 6.79 0.74
N ALA A 105 -0.28 6.90 0.66
CA ALA A 105 -1.05 7.47 1.76
C ALA A 105 -1.03 6.57 2.99
N ILE A 106 -1.10 5.24 2.78
CA ILE A 106 -1.10 4.30 3.90
C ILE A 106 0.25 4.32 4.62
N VAL A 107 1.35 4.27 3.86
CA VAL A 107 2.68 4.28 4.47
C VAL A 107 2.91 5.58 5.23
N ASP A 108 2.51 6.70 4.63
CA ASP A 108 2.66 7.99 5.30
C ASP A 108 1.87 8.05 6.61
N ALA A 109 0.65 7.54 6.59
CA ALA A 109 -0.21 7.53 7.79
C ALA A 109 0.36 6.63 8.89
N LEU A 110 1.05 5.55 8.51
CA LEU A 110 1.64 4.63 9.48
C LEU A 110 3.01 5.09 9.99
N THR A 111 3.56 6.13 9.40
CA THR A 111 4.86 6.66 9.80
C THR A 111 4.79 8.16 10.06
N PRO A 112 3.90 8.61 10.98
CA PRO A 112 3.70 10.05 11.20
C PRO A 112 4.94 10.77 11.69
N ASP A 113 5.85 10.05 12.35
CA ASP A 113 7.10 10.64 12.87
C ASP A 113 8.28 10.40 11.93
N GLY A 114 8.02 9.90 10.73
CA GLY A 114 9.09 9.62 9.79
C GLY A 114 9.90 8.38 10.15
N VAL A 115 9.35 7.50 10.96
CA VAL A 115 10.03 6.28 11.43
C VAL A 115 9.12 5.08 11.21
N VAL A 116 9.70 3.99 10.73
CA VAL A 116 8.94 2.75 10.52
C VAL A 116 8.63 2.13 11.89
N PRO A 117 7.33 1.98 12.25
CA PRO A 117 6.95 1.54 13.59
C PRO A 117 7.43 0.15 13.98
N ASN A 118 7.56 -0.74 13.01
CA ASN A 118 7.91 -2.14 13.28
C ASN A 118 9.41 -2.40 13.28
N ARG A 119 10.21 -1.37 13.06
CA ARG A 119 11.65 -1.52 13.10
C ARG A 119 12.11 -1.64 14.55
N GLN A 120 12.71 -2.76 14.86
CA GLN A 120 13.20 -3.00 16.21
C GLN A 120 14.68 -2.72 16.29
N THR A 121 15.10 -2.26 17.43
CA THR A 121 16.50 -2.02 17.69
C THR A 121 17.03 -3.01 18.70
#